data_bdce92e42d44bcd115870ca35a2964b6
#
_entry.id   bdce92e42d44bcd115870ca35a2964b6
#
_cell.length_a   1.000
_cell.length_b   1.000
_cell.length_c   1.000
_cell.angle_alpha   90.00
_cell.angle_beta   90.00
_cell.angle_gamma   90.00
#
_symmetry.space_group_name_H-M   'P 1'
#
loop_
_entity.id
_entity.type
_entity.pdbx_description
1 polymer ?
#
loop_
_entity_poly.entity_id
_entity_poly.type
_entity_poly.pdbx_seq_one_letter_code
_entity_poly.pdbx_strand_id
1 'polypeptide(L)'
;MTLHEARFADLTPAELYGLLRLRVDVFVVEQNCPYPELDGRDTEPGTVHLWAADDDGTVLATIRVLANGADRSIGRVATAASARGRGLSAELVRRGIELCGGRTIDIGAQAYLVGWYERFGFRRSGPDYVEDGIPHLPMRLAGSVPGQ
;
A
#
# COMPACT_ATOMS: atom_id res chain seq x y z
N MET A 1 20.13 -0.99 1.25
CA MET A 1 18.68 -0.92 1.08
C MET A 1 18.35 0.24 0.16
N THR A 2 17.48 0.02 -0.82
CA THR A 2 17.13 1.01 -1.85
C THR A 2 15.60 1.07 -2.00
N LEU A 3 15.07 2.28 -2.17
CA LEU A 3 13.65 2.48 -2.47
C LEU A 3 13.46 2.55 -3.98
N HIS A 4 12.38 1.91 -4.46
CA HIS A 4 12.04 1.83 -5.87
C HIS A 4 10.59 2.20 -6.09
N GLU A 5 10.28 2.69 -7.29
CA GLU A 5 8.90 2.91 -7.73
C GLU A 5 8.79 2.63 -9.21
N ALA A 6 7.71 1.94 -9.63
CA ALA A 6 7.49 1.61 -11.04
C ALA A 6 6.03 1.26 -11.30
N ARG A 7 5.60 1.49 -12.54
CA ARG A 7 4.34 0.97 -13.06
C ARG A 7 4.56 -0.46 -13.52
N PHE A 8 3.47 -1.22 -13.66
CA PHE A 8 3.56 -2.63 -14.02
C PHE A 8 4.41 -2.87 -15.25
N ALA A 9 4.23 -2.05 -16.31
CA ALA A 9 4.96 -2.23 -17.56
C ALA A 9 6.48 -2.07 -17.40
N ASP A 10 6.95 -1.42 -16.36
CA ASP A 10 8.36 -1.15 -16.12
C ASP A 10 8.99 -2.11 -15.09
N LEU A 11 8.18 -3.00 -14.49
CA LEU A 11 8.69 -4.01 -13.55
C LEU A 11 9.38 -5.14 -14.31
N THR A 12 10.52 -5.59 -13.81
CA THR A 12 11.09 -6.84 -14.28
C THR A 12 10.28 -8.02 -13.71
N PRO A 13 10.32 -9.20 -14.32
CA PRO A 13 9.68 -10.38 -13.76
C PRO A 13 10.14 -10.69 -12.33
N ALA A 14 11.42 -10.51 -12.03
CA ALA A 14 11.95 -10.76 -10.70
C ALA A 14 11.39 -9.76 -9.67
N GLU A 15 11.29 -8.48 -10.04
CA GLU A 15 10.70 -7.46 -9.17
C GLU A 15 9.24 -7.77 -8.90
N LEU A 16 8.47 -8.08 -9.93
CA LEU A 16 7.06 -8.43 -9.78
C LEU A 16 6.89 -9.64 -8.87
N TYR A 17 7.68 -10.68 -9.09
CA TYR A 17 7.63 -11.89 -8.27
C TYR A 17 7.92 -11.56 -6.80
N GLY A 18 8.94 -10.74 -6.54
CA GLY A 18 9.31 -10.35 -5.18
C GLY A 18 8.21 -9.55 -4.47
N LEU A 19 7.57 -8.62 -5.17
CA LEU A 19 6.45 -7.85 -4.61
C LEU A 19 5.29 -8.76 -4.24
N LEU A 20 4.89 -9.65 -5.16
CA LEU A 20 3.76 -10.54 -4.93
C LEU A 20 4.06 -11.56 -3.85
N ARG A 21 5.29 -12.07 -3.80
CA ARG A 21 5.70 -13.02 -2.76
C ARG A 21 5.57 -12.41 -1.37
N LEU A 22 6.06 -11.19 -1.18
CA LEU A 22 5.94 -10.50 0.11
C LEU A 22 4.47 -10.30 0.48
N ARG A 23 3.64 -9.85 -0.46
CA ARG A 23 2.23 -9.62 -0.21
C ARG A 23 1.49 -10.90 0.19
N VAL A 24 1.76 -12.00 -0.48
CA VAL A 24 1.17 -13.29 -0.13
C VAL A 24 1.65 -13.74 1.25
N ASP A 25 2.95 -13.62 1.54
CA ASP A 25 3.49 -14.01 2.84
C ASP A 25 2.83 -13.23 3.98
N VAL A 26 2.59 -11.94 3.81
CA VAL A 26 2.00 -11.10 4.86
C VAL A 26 0.48 -11.26 4.93
N PHE A 27 -0.21 -11.10 3.81
CA PHE A 27 -1.68 -10.99 3.84
C PHE A 27 -2.38 -12.35 3.85
N VAL A 28 -1.79 -13.36 3.23
CA VAL A 28 -2.42 -14.68 3.15
C VAL A 28 -1.83 -15.63 4.19
N VAL A 29 -0.52 -15.78 4.22
CA VAL A 29 0.12 -16.78 5.10
C VAL A 29 0.15 -16.29 6.55
N GLU A 30 0.77 -15.14 6.82
CA GLU A 30 0.92 -14.63 8.19
C GLU A 30 -0.43 -14.31 8.83
N GLN A 31 -1.34 -13.66 8.11
CA GLN A 31 -2.67 -13.32 8.62
C GLN A 31 -3.64 -14.50 8.59
N ASN A 32 -3.21 -15.63 8.04
CA ASN A 32 -4.03 -16.83 7.91
C ASN A 32 -5.40 -16.51 7.27
N CYS A 33 -5.36 -15.77 6.16
CA CYS A 33 -6.55 -15.25 5.51
C CYS A 33 -6.54 -15.64 4.01
N PRO A 34 -7.20 -16.75 3.64
CA PRO A 34 -7.29 -17.15 2.23
C PRO A 34 -8.26 -16.25 1.47
N TYR A 35 -7.71 -15.31 0.70
CA TYR A 35 -8.49 -14.40 -0.14
C TYR A 35 -7.70 -14.12 -1.42
N PRO A 36 -8.38 -13.57 -2.46
CA PRO A 36 -7.70 -13.31 -3.75
C PRO A 36 -6.80 -12.08 -3.64
N GLU A 37 -5.55 -12.28 -3.24
CA GLU A 37 -4.55 -11.21 -3.14
C GLU A 37 -4.34 -10.52 -4.51
N LEU A 38 -4.34 -11.30 -5.59
CA LEU A 38 -4.22 -10.77 -6.95
C LEU A 38 -5.61 -10.39 -7.43
N ASP A 39 -5.89 -9.09 -7.46
CA ASP A 39 -7.23 -8.55 -7.73
C ASP A 39 -7.36 -7.93 -9.13
N GLY A 40 -6.33 -8.04 -9.96
CA GLY A 40 -6.32 -7.47 -11.31
C GLY A 40 -5.93 -6.01 -11.38
N ARG A 41 -5.78 -5.33 -10.23
CA ARG A 41 -5.49 -3.89 -10.24
C ARG A 41 -4.00 -3.56 -10.34
N ASP A 42 -3.13 -4.56 -10.11
CA ASP A 42 -1.68 -4.36 -10.18
C ASP A 42 -1.21 -4.02 -11.60
N THR A 43 -1.95 -4.46 -12.61
CA THR A 43 -1.62 -4.26 -14.03
C THR A 43 -2.27 -3.04 -14.63
N GLU A 44 -3.09 -2.30 -13.89
CA GLU A 44 -3.72 -1.08 -14.41
C GLU A 44 -2.66 -0.02 -14.73
N PRO A 45 -2.81 0.71 -15.84
CA PRO A 45 -1.78 1.67 -16.27
C PRO A 45 -1.49 2.77 -15.24
N GLY A 46 -2.48 3.14 -14.42
CA GLY A 46 -2.32 4.19 -13.41
C GLY A 46 -1.75 3.70 -12.08
N THR A 47 -1.63 2.39 -11.88
CA THR A 47 -1.12 1.84 -10.62
C THR A 47 0.39 2.01 -10.54
N VAL A 48 0.87 2.52 -9.39
CA VAL A 48 2.30 2.65 -9.11
C VAL A 48 2.64 1.73 -7.95
N HIS A 49 3.65 0.89 -8.15
CA HIS A 49 4.20 0.04 -7.10
C HIS A 49 5.43 0.71 -6.51
N LEU A 50 5.49 0.75 -5.17
CA LEU A 50 6.65 1.26 -4.45
C LEU A 50 7.16 0.16 -3.52
N TRP A 51 8.47 0.02 -3.45
CA TRP A 51 9.04 -1.01 -2.57
C TRP A 51 10.44 -0.63 -2.10
N ALA A 52 10.83 -1.26 -1.00
CA ALA A 52 12.18 -1.21 -0.47
C ALA A 52 12.82 -2.57 -0.68
N ALA A 53 14.03 -2.60 -1.21
CA ALA A 53 14.76 -3.84 -1.47
C ALA A 53 16.13 -3.82 -0.83
N ASP A 54 16.60 -4.99 -0.42
CA ASP A 54 17.96 -5.20 0.05
C ASP A 54 18.94 -5.17 -1.12
N ASP A 55 20.23 -5.20 -0.81
CA ASP A 55 21.28 -5.16 -1.84
C ASP A 55 21.22 -6.36 -2.78
N ASP A 56 20.69 -7.50 -2.32
CA ASP A 56 20.50 -8.69 -3.13
C ASP A 56 19.16 -8.72 -3.90
N GLY A 57 18.37 -7.65 -3.79
CA GLY A 57 17.08 -7.53 -4.46
C GLY A 57 15.90 -8.09 -3.69
N THR A 58 16.09 -8.61 -2.48
CA THR A 58 15.00 -9.10 -1.65
C THR A 58 14.06 -7.95 -1.27
N VAL A 59 12.77 -8.10 -1.53
CA VAL A 59 11.76 -7.08 -1.20
C VAL A 59 11.47 -7.11 0.29
N LEU A 60 11.71 -6.00 0.96
CA LEU A 60 11.54 -5.85 2.42
C LEU A 60 10.22 -5.22 2.80
N ALA A 61 9.69 -4.34 1.97
CA ALA A 61 8.41 -3.66 2.19
C ALA A 61 7.86 -3.23 0.84
N THR A 62 6.53 -3.14 0.74
CA THR A 62 5.87 -2.68 -0.49
C THR A 62 4.56 -1.98 -0.17
N ILE A 63 4.14 -1.11 -1.07
CA ILE A 63 2.80 -0.53 -1.13
C ILE A 63 2.41 -0.39 -2.59
N ARG A 64 1.10 -0.15 -2.85
CA ARG A 64 0.68 0.26 -4.19
C ARG A 64 -0.22 1.50 -4.09
N VAL A 65 -0.13 2.34 -5.11
CA VAL A 65 -0.99 3.52 -5.28
C VAL A 65 -1.88 3.24 -6.47
N LEU A 66 -3.19 3.31 -6.25
CA LEU A 66 -4.21 3.08 -7.29
C LEU A 66 -4.81 4.41 -7.74
N ALA A 67 -5.14 4.50 -9.02
CA ALA A 67 -5.88 5.64 -9.57
C ALA A 67 -7.36 5.29 -9.62
N ASN A 68 -8.20 6.12 -8.98
CA ASN A 68 -9.65 5.97 -8.95
C ASN A 68 -10.29 7.25 -9.47
N GLY A 69 -10.23 7.46 -10.78
CA GLY A 69 -10.66 8.74 -11.37
C GLY A 69 -9.81 9.89 -10.87
N ALA A 70 -10.45 10.90 -10.28
CA ALA A 70 -9.77 12.07 -9.71
C ALA A 70 -9.07 11.75 -8.38
N ASP A 71 -9.51 10.69 -7.69
CA ASP A 71 -8.99 10.31 -6.39
C ASP A 71 -7.92 9.23 -6.53
N ARG A 72 -7.24 8.96 -5.43
CA ARG A 72 -6.21 7.92 -5.35
C ARG A 72 -6.50 7.04 -4.13
N SER A 73 -5.93 5.85 -4.13
CA SER A 73 -5.91 5.03 -2.91
C SER A 73 -4.53 4.43 -2.72
N ILE A 74 -4.17 4.19 -1.47
CA ILE A 74 -2.95 3.50 -1.09
C ILE A 74 -3.37 2.22 -0.39
N GLY A 75 -2.76 1.12 -0.75
CA GLY A 75 -3.09 -0.16 -0.16
C GLY A 75 -1.97 -1.17 -0.31
N ARG A 76 -2.27 -2.39 0.10
CA ARG A 76 -1.31 -3.50 0.10
C ARG A 76 0.00 -3.11 0.79
N VAL A 77 -0.12 -2.40 1.91
CA VAL A 77 1.03 -1.99 2.71
C VAL A 77 1.53 -3.20 3.48
N ALA A 78 2.73 -3.66 3.16
CA ALA A 78 3.29 -4.88 3.74
C ALA A 78 4.76 -4.70 4.05
N THR A 79 5.20 -5.23 5.20
CA THR A 79 6.60 -5.26 5.60
C THR A 79 6.97 -6.68 5.97
N ALA A 80 8.08 -7.19 5.44
CA ALA A 80 8.60 -8.50 5.81
C ALA A 80 8.87 -8.53 7.32
N ALA A 81 8.57 -9.66 7.96
CA ALA A 81 8.74 -9.81 9.41
C ALA A 81 10.16 -9.43 9.85
N SER A 82 11.17 -9.79 9.06
CA SER A 82 12.59 -9.52 9.34
C SER A 82 12.96 -8.04 9.23
N ALA A 83 12.10 -7.22 8.62
CA ALA A 83 12.41 -5.81 8.34
C ALA A 83 11.52 -4.83 9.14
N ARG A 84 10.66 -5.34 10.01
CA ARG A 84 9.76 -4.50 10.81
C ARG A 84 10.53 -3.65 11.82
N GLY A 85 9.96 -2.49 12.17
CA GLY A 85 10.58 -1.58 13.13
C GLY A 85 11.63 -0.66 12.52
N ARG A 86 11.84 -0.71 11.21
CA ARG A 86 12.85 0.11 10.50
C ARG A 86 12.24 1.32 9.80
N GLY A 87 10.92 1.50 9.87
CA GLY A 87 10.23 2.63 9.25
C GLY A 87 10.12 2.57 7.73
N LEU A 88 10.34 1.41 7.12
CA LEU A 88 10.35 1.28 5.65
C LEU A 88 8.98 1.57 5.05
N SER A 89 7.92 0.99 5.59
CA SER A 89 6.56 1.24 5.09
C SER A 89 6.15 2.69 5.25
N ALA A 90 6.57 3.35 6.35
CA ALA A 90 6.29 4.76 6.56
C ALA A 90 6.93 5.63 5.47
N GLU A 91 8.17 5.34 5.10
CA GLU A 91 8.84 6.05 4.01
C GLU A 91 8.12 5.85 2.68
N LEU A 92 7.69 4.61 2.40
CA LEU A 92 6.95 4.31 1.18
C LEU A 92 5.61 5.04 1.14
N VAL A 93 4.87 5.07 2.25
CA VAL A 93 3.60 5.79 2.33
C VAL A 93 3.80 7.29 2.11
N ARG A 94 4.83 7.90 2.72
CA ARG A 94 5.13 9.32 2.48
C ARG A 94 5.40 9.58 1.01
N ARG A 95 6.19 8.73 0.38
CA ARG A 95 6.47 8.86 -1.06
C ARG A 95 5.21 8.66 -1.89
N GLY A 96 4.36 7.70 -1.53
CA GLY A 96 3.08 7.47 -2.19
C GLY A 96 2.17 8.70 -2.10
N ILE A 97 2.11 9.34 -0.94
CA ILE A 97 1.33 10.57 -0.77
C ILE A 97 1.86 11.69 -1.69
N GLU A 98 3.18 11.85 -1.79
CA GLU A 98 3.78 12.82 -2.70
C GLU A 98 3.37 12.55 -4.16
N LEU A 99 3.39 11.29 -4.58
CA LEU A 99 3.02 10.90 -5.94
C LEU A 99 1.56 11.21 -6.26
N CYS A 100 0.70 11.30 -5.26
CA CYS A 100 -0.70 11.62 -5.46
C CYS A 100 -0.94 13.11 -5.79
N GLY A 101 0.07 13.96 -5.62
CA GLY A 101 0.04 15.34 -6.11
C GLY A 101 -1.06 16.21 -5.52
N GLY A 102 -1.41 16.02 -4.24
CA GLY A 102 -2.47 16.80 -3.58
C GLY A 102 -3.87 16.29 -3.84
N ARG A 103 -4.05 15.15 -4.51
CA ARG A 103 -5.36 14.53 -4.69
C ARG A 103 -5.82 13.86 -3.40
N THR A 104 -7.14 13.72 -3.26
CA THR A 104 -7.71 12.96 -2.14
C THR A 104 -7.25 11.51 -2.19
N ILE A 105 -6.83 10.97 -1.05
CA ILE A 105 -6.36 9.59 -0.93
C ILE A 105 -7.25 8.84 0.04
N ASP A 106 -7.78 7.70 -0.41
CA ASP A 106 -8.58 6.80 0.40
C ASP A 106 -7.78 5.55 0.76
N ILE A 107 -7.97 5.05 1.96
CA ILE A 107 -7.40 3.78 2.41
C ILE A 107 -8.46 2.97 3.16
N GLY A 108 -8.32 1.63 3.12
CA GLY A 108 -9.04 0.74 4.01
C GLY A 108 -8.08 0.25 5.08
N ALA A 109 -8.14 0.85 6.27
CA ALA A 109 -7.20 0.55 7.33
C ALA A 109 -7.69 -0.60 8.19
N GLN A 110 -6.83 -1.59 8.46
CA GLN A 110 -7.11 -2.56 9.50
C GLN A 110 -7.23 -1.80 10.82
N ALA A 111 -8.24 -2.14 11.62
CA ALA A 111 -8.61 -1.33 12.78
C ALA A 111 -7.45 -1.07 13.75
N TYR A 112 -6.56 -2.03 13.94
CA TYR A 112 -5.43 -1.88 14.86
C TYR A 112 -4.34 -0.95 14.34
N LEU A 113 -4.40 -0.54 13.07
CA LEU A 113 -3.40 0.35 12.45
C LEU A 113 -3.89 1.80 12.30
N VAL A 114 -5.06 2.12 12.81
CA VAL A 114 -5.64 3.48 12.67
C VAL A 114 -4.69 4.56 13.17
N GLY A 115 -4.12 4.38 14.35
CA GLY A 115 -3.17 5.36 14.92
C GLY A 115 -1.95 5.55 14.04
N TRP A 116 -1.47 4.49 13.39
CA TRP A 116 -0.34 4.55 12.49
C TRP A 116 -0.66 5.40 11.25
N TYR A 117 -1.86 5.23 10.67
CA TYR A 117 -2.27 6.02 9.51
C TYR A 117 -2.60 7.47 9.89
N GLU A 118 -3.10 7.72 11.10
CA GLU A 118 -3.37 9.09 11.57
C GLU A 118 -2.09 9.95 11.58
N ARG A 119 -0.94 9.32 11.78
CA ARG A 119 0.35 10.02 11.75
C ARG A 119 0.65 10.70 10.42
N PHE A 120 0.04 10.23 9.32
CA PHE A 120 0.21 10.81 7.98
C PHE A 120 -0.90 11.83 7.67
N GLY A 121 -1.84 12.04 8.58
CA GLY A 121 -2.95 12.96 8.39
C GLY A 121 -4.26 12.32 7.96
N PHE A 122 -4.30 10.99 7.82
CA PHE A 122 -5.53 10.29 7.49
C PHE A 122 -6.52 10.38 8.65
N ARG A 123 -7.82 10.49 8.30
CA ARG A 123 -8.92 10.55 9.27
C ARG A 123 -10.00 9.57 8.85
N ARG A 124 -10.74 9.03 9.84
CA ARG A 124 -11.88 8.18 9.56
C ARG A 124 -12.85 8.88 8.60
N SER A 125 -13.34 8.14 7.59
CA SER A 125 -14.26 8.68 6.58
C SER A 125 -15.57 7.91 6.49
N GLY A 126 -15.77 6.88 7.30
CA GLY A 126 -17.00 6.10 7.30
C GLY A 126 -17.04 5.08 8.43
N PRO A 127 -18.09 4.25 8.48
CA PRO A 127 -18.26 3.26 9.54
C PRO A 127 -17.29 2.10 9.41
N ASP A 128 -17.06 1.40 10.53
CA ASP A 128 -16.29 0.16 10.56
C ASP A 128 -16.93 -0.88 9.65
N TYR A 129 -16.11 -1.75 9.09
CA TYR A 129 -16.55 -2.89 8.30
C TYR A 129 -15.61 -4.07 8.52
N VAL A 130 -16.03 -5.26 8.08
CA VAL A 130 -15.20 -6.46 8.16
C VAL A 130 -14.88 -6.89 6.72
N GLU A 131 -13.59 -7.11 6.44
CA GLU A 131 -13.12 -7.60 5.16
C GLU A 131 -12.27 -8.83 5.42
N ASP A 132 -12.66 -9.96 4.81
CA ASP A 132 -11.97 -11.24 4.99
C ASP A 132 -11.78 -11.61 6.46
N GLY A 133 -12.79 -11.35 7.30
CA GLY A 133 -12.77 -11.65 8.73
C GLY A 133 -11.95 -10.67 9.58
N ILE A 134 -11.36 -9.65 8.98
CA ILE A 134 -10.51 -8.68 9.69
C ILE A 134 -11.26 -7.35 9.84
N PRO A 135 -11.36 -6.80 11.07
CA PRO A 135 -11.98 -5.48 11.26
C PRO A 135 -11.20 -4.38 10.57
N HIS A 136 -11.90 -3.55 9.80
CA HIS A 136 -11.35 -2.42 9.05
C HIS A 136 -12.19 -1.17 9.28
N LEU A 137 -11.63 -0.03 8.91
CA LEU A 137 -12.41 1.19 8.74
C LEU A 137 -11.83 2.03 7.59
N PRO A 138 -12.69 2.80 6.90
CA PRO A 138 -12.21 3.67 5.83
C PRO A 138 -11.58 4.92 6.43
N MET A 139 -10.47 5.35 5.83
CA MET A 139 -9.78 6.58 6.20
C MET A 139 -9.49 7.39 4.94
N ARG A 140 -9.39 8.69 5.12
CA ARG A 140 -9.15 9.62 4.01
C ARG A 140 -8.15 10.68 4.39
N LEU A 141 -7.25 10.98 3.47
CA LEU A 141 -6.43 12.20 3.51
C LEU A 141 -7.03 13.15 2.48
N ALA A 142 -7.63 14.23 2.95
CA ALA A 142 -8.32 15.17 2.08
C ALA A 142 -7.34 15.84 1.10
N GLY A 143 -7.77 15.97 -0.14
CA GLY A 143 -6.97 16.61 -1.16
C GLY A 143 -6.82 18.10 -0.94
N SER A 144 -5.71 18.63 -1.44
CA SER A 144 -5.42 20.09 -1.42
C SER A 144 -5.50 20.70 -2.81
N VAL A 145 -5.74 19.89 -3.84
CA VAL A 145 -5.88 20.38 -5.22
C VAL A 145 -7.24 21.03 -5.39
N PRO A 146 -7.31 22.30 -5.88
CA PRO A 146 -8.59 22.97 -6.09
C PRO A 146 -9.51 22.16 -7.02
N GLY A 147 -10.81 22.10 -6.68
CA GLY A 147 -11.82 21.42 -7.47
C GLY A 147 -12.00 19.96 -7.15
N GLN A 148 -11.33 19.46 -6.14
CA GLN A 148 -11.50 18.08 -5.65
C GLN A 148 -12.50 17.99 -4.52
#